data_0597ffa10241433b78923dd475c3c1c2
#
_entry.id   0597ffa10241433b78923dd475c3c1c2
#
_cell.length_a   1.000
_cell.length_b   1.000
_cell.length_c   1.000
_cell.angle_alpha   90.00
_cell.angle_beta   90.00
_cell.angle_gamma   90.00
#
_symmetry.space_group_name_H-M   'P 1'
#
loop_
_entity.id
_entity.type
_entity.pdbx_description
1 polymer ?
#
loop_
_entity_poly.entity_id
_entity_poly.type
_entity_poly.pdbx_seq_one_letter_code
_entity_poly.pdbx_strand_id
1 'polypeptide(L)'
;MKNELFTLGPVTIYGYGLMIAIGALSAYITTEYRAKKKGMKYELIFNLFIWALVGGMLGAKLLYYITQIKDIIADPSLLLDVSQGFVVYGGIIGGIFSGYLFIRKHKLDFLEYFDLVMPSIALAQGFGRLGCVLAGCCFGHETDSAFHIIFRESDFAPNNVPLIPTQPLSSALNFLHFFVLIMIAKKSKAKGQVAGFYLTFYSAGRFILEFFRGDLERGAIGPLSTSQFIAIFLFIIGIAIVIFSGLAARKADTAAQAVEEDTAVTDPASNEELEEQEIKKEDTKEDSAP
;
A
#
# COMPACT_ATOMS: atom_id res chain seq x y z
N MET A 1 -8.18 -27.58 8.52
CA MET A 1 -7.04 -27.31 7.59
C MET A 1 -5.80 -27.38 8.43
N LYS A 2 -4.84 -28.21 8.11
CA LYS A 2 -3.55 -28.23 8.80
C LYS A 2 -2.71 -27.06 8.32
N ASN A 3 -2.20 -26.25 9.26
CA ASN A 3 -1.26 -25.19 8.93
C ASN A 3 0.11 -25.74 8.49
N GLU A 4 0.45 -26.96 8.94
CA GLU A 4 1.65 -27.69 8.54
C GLU A 4 1.44 -28.34 7.16
N LEU A 5 2.24 -27.95 6.18
CA LEU A 5 2.17 -28.48 4.82
C LEU A 5 3.06 -29.73 4.67
N PHE A 6 4.31 -29.62 5.06
CA PHE A 6 5.28 -30.72 5.05
C PHE A 6 6.49 -30.40 5.93
N THR A 7 7.14 -31.47 6.41
CA THR A 7 8.34 -31.37 7.26
C THR A 7 9.54 -31.94 6.50
N LEU A 8 10.60 -31.14 6.37
CA LEU A 8 11.87 -31.51 5.76
C LEU A 8 12.95 -31.56 6.86
N GLY A 9 13.18 -32.76 7.43
CA GLY A 9 14.09 -32.92 8.56
C GLY A 9 13.64 -32.09 9.78
N PRO A 10 14.48 -31.19 10.32
CA PRO A 10 14.11 -30.37 11.48
C PRO A 10 13.23 -29.15 11.14
N VAL A 11 12.94 -28.90 9.85
CA VAL A 11 12.21 -27.69 9.40
C VAL A 11 10.80 -28.07 8.96
N THR A 12 9.80 -27.53 9.67
CA THR A 12 8.39 -27.64 9.26
C THR A 12 7.98 -26.41 8.48
N ILE A 13 7.44 -26.61 7.28
CA ILE A 13 6.91 -25.54 6.43
C ILE A 13 5.44 -25.36 6.70
N TYR A 14 5.11 -24.19 7.20
CA TYR A 14 3.74 -23.78 7.49
C TYR A 14 3.11 -23.05 6.30
N GLY A 15 1.84 -23.34 6.03
CA GLY A 15 1.08 -22.72 4.95
C GLY A 15 1.03 -21.19 5.06
N TYR A 16 0.92 -20.68 6.28
CA TYR A 16 0.97 -19.23 6.53
C TYR A 16 2.30 -18.60 6.08
N GLY A 17 3.42 -19.19 6.49
CA GLY A 17 4.75 -18.71 6.10
C GLY A 17 4.99 -18.77 4.59
N LEU A 18 4.53 -19.84 3.94
CA LEU A 18 4.62 -20.00 2.48
C LEU A 18 3.85 -18.91 1.75
N MET A 19 2.62 -18.60 2.18
CA MET A 19 1.81 -17.54 1.56
C MET A 19 2.42 -16.16 1.77
N ILE A 20 3.02 -15.88 2.92
CA ILE A 20 3.77 -14.64 3.15
C ILE A 20 4.97 -14.54 2.20
N ALA A 21 5.73 -15.62 2.03
CA ALA A 21 6.88 -15.65 1.11
C ALA A 21 6.44 -15.42 -0.35
N ILE A 22 5.36 -16.08 -0.79
CA ILE A 22 4.78 -15.87 -2.13
C ILE A 22 4.32 -14.42 -2.29
N GLY A 23 3.64 -13.86 -1.28
CA GLY A 23 3.18 -12.48 -1.29
C GLY A 23 4.33 -11.47 -1.38
N ALA A 24 5.37 -11.67 -0.59
CA ALA A 24 6.57 -10.81 -0.60
C ALA A 24 7.31 -10.87 -1.94
N LEU A 25 7.50 -12.09 -2.49
CA LEU A 25 8.13 -12.29 -3.80
C LEU A 25 7.30 -11.68 -4.93
N SER A 26 5.98 -11.87 -4.91
CA SER A 26 5.06 -11.28 -5.88
C SER A 26 5.08 -9.74 -5.82
N ALA A 27 5.16 -9.16 -4.62
CA ALA A 27 5.27 -7.73 -4.43
C ALA A 27 6.61 -7.19 -4.98
N TYR A 28 7.72 -7.87 -4.71
CA TYR A 28 9.02 -7.52 -5.25
C TYR A 28 9.01 -7.53 -6.79
N ILE A 29 8.63 -8.66 -7.40
CA ILE A 29 8.60 -8.83 -8.86
C ILE A 29 7.69 -7.78 -9.52
N THR A 30 6.51 -7.54 -8.96
CA THR A 30 5.55 -6.57 -9.50
C THR A 30 6.11 -5.14 -9.40
N THR A 31 6.75 -4.79 -8.28
CA THR A 31 7.36 -3.47 -8.09
C THR A 31 8.52 -3.26 -9.05
N GLU A 32 9.42 -4.23 -9.19
CA GLU A 32 10.56 -4.18 -10.11
C GLU A 32 10.10 -4.03 -11.57
N TYR A 33 9.15 -4.87 -12.01
CA TYR A 33 8.57 -4.78 -13.34
C TYR A 33 7.96 -3.39 -13.62
N ARG A 34 7.22 -2.84 -12.67
CA ARG A 34 6.61 -1.51 -12.80
C ARG A 34 7.65 -0.39 -12.80
N ALA A 35 8.69 -0.50 -11.97
CA ALA A 35 9.82 0.44 -11.96
C ALA A 35 10.50 0.48 -13.33
N LYS A 36 10.84 -0.70 -13.88
CA LYS A 36 11.44 -0.84 -15.21
C LYS A 36 10.56 -0.23 -16.31
N LYS A 37 9.25 -0.49 -16.27
CA LYS A 37 8.31 0.07 -17.26
C LYS A 37 8.17 1.59 -17.17
N LYS A 38 8.38 2.19 -15.99
CA LYS A 38 8.35 3.64 -15.76
C LYS A 38 9.69 4.34 -15.97
N GLY A 39 10.75 3.62 -16.37
CA GLY A 39 12.11 4.17 -16.49
C GLY A 39 12.73 4.61 -15.16
N MET A 40 12.23 4.08 -14.03
CA MET A 40 12.78 4.34 -12.70
C MET A 40 14.02 3.46 -12.46
N LYS A 41 14.82 3.79 -11.44
CA LYS A 41 16.02 3.00 -11.06
C LYS A 41 15.62 1.65 -10.46
N TYR A 42 15.24 0.71 -11.32
CA TYR A 42 14.73 -0.60 -10.93
C TYR A 42 15.81 -1.47 -10.26
N GLU A 43 17.10 -1.23 -10.53
CA GLU A 43 18.23 -1.93 -9.92
C GLU A 43 18.28 -1.75 -8.40
N LEU A 44 17.67 -0.66 -7.90
CA LEU A 44 17.60 -0.37 -6.47
C LEU A 44 16.41 -1.05 -5.77
N ILE A 45 15.44 -1.62 -6.51
CA ILE A 45 14.21 -2.17 -5.93
C ILE A 45 14.51 -3.37 -5.02
N PHE A 46 15.45 -4.25 -5.41
CA PHE A 46 15.87 -5.36 -4.56
C PHE A 46 16.44 -4.86 -3.22
N ASN A 47 17.34 -3.89 -3.27
CA ASN A 47 17.91 -3.32 -2.05
C ASN A 47 16.86 -2.59 -1.20
N LEU A 48 15.94 -1.84 -1.81
CA LEU A 48 14.82 -1.21 -1.12
C LEU A 48 13.94 -2.25 -0.43
N PHE A 49 13.63 -3.36 -1.11
CA PHE A 49 12.86 -4.48 -0.56
C PHE A 49 13.56 -5.08 0.67
N ILE A 50 14.87 -5.36 0.60
CA ILE A 50 15.63 -5.89 1.73
C ILE A 50 15.68 -4.90 2.89
N TRP A 51 15.89 -3.61 2.63
CA TRP A 51 15.87 -2.57 3.68
C TRP A 51 14.50 -2.49 4.37
N ALA A 52 13.40 -2.51 3.59
CA ALA A 52 12.06 -2.49 4.14
C ALA A 52 11.73 -3.76 4.94
N LEU A 53 12.19 -4.94 4.47
CA LEU A 53 12.00 -6.21 5.16
C LEU A 53 12.75 -6.24 6.49
N VAL A 54 14.04 -5.94 6.49
CA VAL A 54 14.88 -5.93 7.70
C VAL A 54 14.40 -4.87 8.68
N GLY A 55 14.15 -3.63 8.19
CA GLY A 55 13.63 -2.56 9.03
C GLY A 55 12.25 -2.87 9.61
N GLY A 56 11.39 -3.56 8.83
CA GLY A 56 10.11 -4.04 9.28
C GLY A 56 10.24 -5.10 10.40
N MET A 57 11.13 -6.08 10.23
CA MET A 57 11.38 -7.10 11.28
C MET A 57 11.91 -6.48 12.56
N LEU A 58 12.90 -5.59 12.44
CA LEU A 58 13.46 -4.89 13.60
C LEU A 58 12.43 -3.99 14.28
N GLY A 59 11.63 -3.26 13.52
CA GLY A 59 10.56 -2.41 14.05
C GLY A 59 9.47 -3.21 14.76
N ALA A 60 9.06 -4.36 14.20
CA ALA A 60 8.08 -5.25 14.82
C ALA A 60 8.58 -5.80 16.16
N LYS A 61 9.85 -6.19 16.23
CA LYS A 61 10.48 -6.67 17.46
C LYS A 61 10.69 -5.56 18.48
N LEU A 62 11.14 -4.39 18.03
CA LEU A 62 11.32 -3.23 18.90
C LEU A 62 10.00 -2.81 19.57
N LEU A 63 8.91 -2.71 18.77
CA LEU A 63 7.62 -2.36 19.35
C LEU A 63 7.09 -3.42 20.31
N TYR A 64 7.36 -4.70 20.05
CA TYR A 64 7.06 -5.76 20.99
C TYR A 64 7.77 -5.53 22.32
N TYR A 65 9.07 -5.25 22.32
CA TYR A 65 9.81 -4.98 23.55
C TYR A 65 9.27 -3.76 24.29
N ILE A 66 8.86 -2.72 23.58
CA ILE A 66 8.24 -1.53 24.21
C ILE A 66 6.91 -1.89 24.87
N THR A 67 6.08 -2.71 24.21
CA THR A 67 4.77 -3.10 24.77
C THR A 67 4.86 -4.06 25.94
N GLN A 68 5.92 -4.87 25.99
CA GLN A 68 6.16 -5.87 27.04
C GLN A 68 7.27 -5.45 28.04
N ILE A 69 7.53 -4.15 28.14
CA ILE A 69 8.67 -3.65 28.95
C ILE A 69 8.60 -4.07 30.40
N LYS A 70 7.40 -4.21 30.97
CA LYS A 70 7.21 -4.63 32.35
C LYS A 70 7.61 -6.10 32.57
N ASP A 71 7.22 -6.97 31.64
CA ASP A 71 7.52 -8.39 31.68
C ASP A 71 9.02 -8.65 31.44
N ILE A 72 9.63 -7.87 30.56
CA ILE A 72 11.08 -7.92 30.27
C ILE A 72 11.91 -7.45 31.47
N ILE A 73 11.43 -6.46 32.26
CA ILE A 73 12.11 -6.04 33.45
C ILE A 73 12.03 -7.14 34.53
N ALA A 74 10.91 -7.89 34.58
CA ALA A 74 10.74 -9.01 35.49
C ALA A 74 11.54 -10.25 35.06
N ASP A 75 11.63 -10.53 33.78
CA ASP A 75 12.39 -11.63 33.19
C ASP A 75 13.17 -11.16 31.93
N PRO A 76 14.44 -10.74 32.10
CA PRO A 76 15.29 -10.30 31.00
C PRO A 76 15.60 -11.37 29.96
N SER A 77 15.34 -12.66 30.21
CA SER A 77 15.56 -13.75 29.26
C SER A 77 14.64 -13.62 28.03
N LEU A 78 13.50 -12.94 28.15
CA LEU A 78 12.58 -12.63 27.05
C LEU A 78 13.23 -11.79 25.93
N LEU A 79 14.32 -11.07 26.21
CA LEU A 79 15.09 -10.37 25.16
C LEU A 79 15.82 -11.33 24.21
N LEU A 80 16.16 -12.53 24.69
CA LEU A 80 16.86 -13.54 23.90
C LEU A 80 15.91 -14.41 23.06
N ASP A 81 14.62 -14.38 23.35
CA ASP A 81 13.62 -15.08 22.55
C ASP A 81 13.34 -14.30 21.26
N VAL A 82 14.06 -14.65 20.20
CA VAL A 82 13.89 -14.07 18.86
C VAL A 82 12.77 -14.73 18.05
N SER A 83 12.24 -15.85 18.52
CA SER A 83 11.26 -16.66 17.77
C SER A 83 9.84 -16.14 17.90
N GLN A 84 9.50 -15.50 19.00
CA GLN A 84 8.17 -15.02 19.33
C GLN A 84 8.11 -13.49 19.50
N GLY A 85 6.91 -12.96 19.55
CA GLY A 85 6.68 -11.56 19.89
C GLY A 85 7.04 -10.57 18.79
N PHE A 86 6.15 -10.45 17.79
CA PHE A 86 6.22 -9.44 16.76
C PHE A 86 4.93 -8.61 16.74
N VAL A 87 5.05 -7.30 16.78
CA VAL A 87 3.91 -6.38 16.69
C VAL A 87 3.84 -5.78 15.28
N VAL A 88 2.77 -6.07 14.57
CA VAL A 88 2.59 -5.71 13.14
C VAL A 88 2.75 -4.20 12.90
N TYR A 89 2.22 -3.35 13.78
CA TYR A 89 2.36 -1.88 13.64
C TYR A 89 3.81 -1.42 13.70
N GLY A 90 4.63 -2.05 14.55
CA GLY A 90 6.07 -1.81 14.57
C GLY A 90 6.74 -2.18 13.24
N GLY A 91 6.29 -3.28 12.64
CA GLY A 91 6.75 -3.72 11.32
C GLY A 91 6.42 -2.71 10.21
N ILE A 92 5.20 -2.17 10.22
CA ILE A 92 4.78 -1.15 9.26
C ILE A 92 5.62 0.12 9.42
N ILE A 93 5.74 0.63 10.65
CA ILE A 93 6.52 1.85 10.94
C ILE A 93 7.99 1.65 10.58
N GLY A 94 8.60 0.54 11.01
CA GLY A 94 9.99 0.22 10.73
C GLY A 94 10.29 0.04 9.25
N GLY A 95 9.38 -0.63 8.52
CA GLY A 95 9.49 -0.83 7.07
C GLY A 95 9.40 0.49 6.29
N ILE A 96 8.44 1.36 6.63
CA ILE A 96 8.31 2.69 6.01
C ILE A 96 9.52 3.55 6.35
N PHE A 97 9.95 3.59 7.61
CA PHE A 97 11.07 4.40 8.05
C PHE A 97 12.39 3.97 7.39
N SER A 98 12.68 2.67 7.35
CA SER A 98 13.89 2.16 6.68
C SER A 98 13.86 2.37 5.17
N GLY A 99 12.70 2.20 4.54
CA GLY A 99 12.48 2.54 3.13
C GLY A 99 12.69 4.02 2.85
N TYR A 100 12.18 4.90 3.71
CA TYR A 100 12.42 6.34 3.63
C TYR A 100 13.91 6.70 3.73
N LEU A 101 14.64 6.12 4.70
CA LEU A 101 16.08 6.32 4.84
C LEU A 101 16.86 5.86 3.61
N PHE A 102 16.48 4.70 3.05
CA PHE A 102 17.09 4.20 1.81
C PHE A 102 16.88 5.16 0.63
N ILE A 103 15.66 5.63 0.43
CA ILE A 103 15.30 6.57 -0.63
C ILE A 103 16.05 7.89 -0.48
N ARG A 104 16.13 8.43 0.74
CA ARG A 104 16.89 9.65 1.04
C ARG A 104 18.39 9.47 0.76
N LYS A 105 18.98 8.32 1.16
CA LYS A 105 20.38 7.99 0.91
C LYS A 105 20.72 7.98 -0.58
N HIS A 106 19.79 7.49 -1.43
CA HIS A 106 19.99 7.40 -2.87
C HIS A 106 19.49 8.64 -3.64
N LYS A 107 19.07 9.70 -2.94
CA LYS A 107 18.54 10.96 -3.51
C LYS A 107 17.38 10.72 -4.48
N LEU A 108 16.45 9.83 -4.10
CA LEU A 108 15.25 9.49 -4.85
C LEU A 108 14.04 10.24 -4.32
N ASP A 109 12.97 10.31 -5.11
CA ASP A 109 11.70 10.91 -4.68
C ASP A 109 10.88 9.90 -3.88
N PHE A 110 10.62 10.21 -2.60
CA PHE A 110 9.91 9.29 -1.70
C PHE A 110 8.47 9.02 -2.16
N LEU A 111 7.74 10.06 -2.55
CA LEU A 111 6.33 9.89 -2.94
C LEU A 111 6.18 9.08 -4.21
N GLU A 112 7.11 9.23 -5.15
CA GLU A 112 7.12 8.47 -6.40
C GLU A 112 7.39 6.98 -6.17
N TYR A 113 8.38 6.64 -5.32
CA TYR A 113 8.67 5.25 -4.96
C TYR A 113 7.58 4.68 -4.04
N PHE A 114 6.96 5.50 -3.19
CA PHE A 114 5.85 5.08 -2.37
C PHE A 114 4.63 4.71 -3.23
N ASP A 115 4.28 5.53 -4.21
CA ASP A 115 3.23 5.21 -5.22
C ASP A 115 3.56 3.96 -6.04
N LEU A 116 4.84 3.74 -6.32
CA LEU A 116 5.28 2.54 -7.02
C LEU A 116 5.01 1.26 -6.21
N VAL A 117 5.28 1.29 -4.90
CA VAL A 117 5.22 0.12 -4.01
C VAL A 117 3.78 -0.20 -3.57
N MET A 118 2.91 0.80 -3.38
CA MET A 118 1.58 0.60 -2.76
C MET A 118 0.69 -0.46 -3.42
N PRO A 119 0.55 -0.57 -4.75
CA PRO A 119 -0.22 -1.66 -5.34
C PRO A 119 0.37 -3.04 -5.00
N SER A 120 1.68 -3.17 -4.98
CA SER A 120 2.36 -4.43 -4.65
C SER A 120 2.16 -4.84 -3.19
N ILE A 121 2.01 -3.88 -2.28
CA ILE A 121 1.61 -4.13 -0.88
C ILE A 121 0.20 -4.75 -0.82
N ALA A 122 -0.78 -4.19 -1.57
CA ALA A 122 -2.12 -4.76 -1.64
C ALA A 122 -2.10 -6.21 -2.15
N LEU A 123 -1.25 -6.51 -3.16
CA LEU A 123 -1.03 -7.86 -3.67
C LEU A 123 -0.50 -8.80 -2.57
N ALA A 124 0.56 -8.38 -1.86
CA ALA A 124 1.14 -9.17 -0.76
C ALA A 124 0.12 -9.42 0.37
N GLN A 125 -0.71 -8.42 0.69
CA GLN A 125 -1.78 -8.56 1.68
C GLN A 125 -2.82 -9.60 1.25
N GLY A 126 -3.17 -9.68 -0.03
CA GLY A 126 -4.04 -10.72 -0.58
C GLY A 126 -3.52 -12.13 -0.28
N PHE A 127 -2.25 -12.38 -0.58
CA PHE A 127 -1.59 -13.65 -0.24
C PHE A 127 -1.50 -13.90 1.27
N GLY A 128 -1.17 -12.86 2.06
CA GLY A 128 -1.16 -12.97 3.52
C GLY A 128 -2.52 -13.40 4.09
N ARG A 129 -3.64 -12.96 3.49
CA ARG A 129 -4.98 -13.40 3.89
C ARG A 129 -5.29 -14.83 3.50
N LEU A 130 -4.76 -15.35 2.39
CA LEU A 130 -4.79 -16.78 2.09
C LEU A 130 -4.00 -17.58 3.13
N GLY A 131 -2.86 -17.04 3.60
CA GLY A 131 -2.13 -17.61 4.72
C GLY A 131 -2.98 -17.69 6.00
N CYS A 132 -3.78 -16.65 6.31
CA CYS A 132 -4.70 -16.68 7.44
C CYS A 132 -5.77 -17.78 7.31
N VAL A 133 -6.24 -18.11 6.08
CA VAL A 133 -7.14 -19.25 5.85
C VAL A 133 -6.46 -20.57 6.24
N LEU A 134 -5.19 -20.76 5.81
CA LEU A 134 -4.44 -21.98 6.11
C LEU A 134 -4.11 -22.13 7.59
N ALA A 135 -3.84 -21.02 8.27
CA ALA A 135 -3.59 -20.99 9.71
C ALA A 135 -4.87 -21.10 10.56
N GLY A 136 -6.04 -20.78 9.99
CA GLY A 136 -7.29 -20.70 10.75
C GLY A 136 -7.41 -19.51 11.68
N CYS A 137 -6.60 -18.46 11.50
CA CYS A 137 -6.68 -17.23 12.30
C CYS A 137 -7.54 -16.15 11.60
N CYS A 138 -7.92 -15.09 12.32
CA CYS A 138 -8.66 -13.95 11.75
C CYS A 138 -10.05 -14.33 11.18
N PHE A 139 -10.70 -15.29 11.78
CA PHE A 139 -12.01 -15.82 11.38
C PHE A 139 -13.15 -14.84 11.68
N GLY A 140 -14.30 -15.08 11.04
CA GLY A 140 -15.53 -14.30 11.25
C GLY A 140 -16.40 -14.87 12.37
N HIS A 141 -17.50 -14.14 12.67
CA HIS A 141 -18.52 -14.62 13.60
C HIS A 141 -19.18 -15.92 13.08
N GLU A 142 -19.79 -16.66 13.99
CA GLU A 142 -20.66 -17.80 13.65
C GLU A 142 -21.81 -17.32 12.77
N THR A 143 -22.26 -18.19 11.83
CA THR A 143 -23.30 -17.83 10.88
C THR A 143 -24.08 -19.03 10.41
N ASP A 144 -25.39 -18.86 10.23
CA ASP A 144 -26.27 -19.84 9.60
C ASP A 144 -26.34 -19.66 8.07
N SER A 145 -25.57 -18.72 7.51
CA SER A 145 -25.55 -18.48 6.07
C SER A 145 -25.00 -19.69 5.30
N ALA A 146 -25.54 -19.93 4.10
CA ALA A 146 -24.99 -20.94 3.19
C ALA A 146 -23.55 -20.62 2.75
N PHE A 147 -23.13 -19.35 2.82
CA PHE A 147 -21.79 -18.90 2.53
C PHE A 147 -20.96 -18.84 3.82
N HIS A 148 -20.37 -19.98 4.19
CA HIS A 148 -19.54 -20.12 5.40
C HIS A 148 -18.29 -20.97 5.14
N ILE A 149 -17.35 -20.94 6.08
CA ILE A 149 -16.18 -21.81 6.15
C ILE A 149 -16.21 -22.59 7.47
N ILE A 150 -15.84 -23.86 7.42
CA ILE A 150 -15.72 -24.72 8.60
C ILE A 150 -14.27 -25.17 8.74
N PHE A 151 -13.66 -24.87 9.88
CA PHE A 151 -12.37 -25.42 10.27
C PHE A 151 -12.57 -26.73 11.03
N ARG A 152 -11.74 -27.73 10.74
CA ARG A 152 -11.82 -29.05 11.40
C ARG A 152 -10.64 -29.32 12.32
N GLU A 153 -9.48 -28.76 11.99
CA GLU A 153 -8.22 -28.96 12.71
C GLU A 153 -7.49 -27.61 12.72
N SER A 154 -8.00 -26.63 13.46
CA SER A 154 -7.40 -25.33 13.63
C SER A 154 -7.00 -25.15 15.09
N ASP A 155 -5.84 -24.55 15.31
CA ASP A 155 -5.36 -24.17 16.64
C ASP A 155 -5.98 -22.84 17.12
N PHE A 156 -6.57 -22.04 16.20
CA PHE A 156 -7.06 -20.71 16.48
C PHE A 156 -8.58 -20.57 16.33
N ALA A 157 -9.14 -21.07 15.21
CA ALA A 157 -10.58 -20.97 14.95
C ALA A 157 -11.34 -22.08 15.69
N PRO A 158 -12.61 -21.84 16.09
CA PRO A 158 -13.50 -22.87 16.56
C PRO A 158 -13.64 -23.98 15.49
N ASN A 159 -13.44 -25.24 15.92
CA ASN A 159 -13.55 -26.38 15.00
C ASN A 159 -14.99 -26.85 14.87
N ASN A 160 -15.37 -27.26 13.67
CA ASN A 160 -16.70 -27.76 13.30
C ASN A 160 -17.85 -26.73 13.47
N VAL A 161 -17.52 -25.46 13.46
CA VAL A 161 -18.48 -24.35 13.54
C VAL A 161 -18.51 -23.60 12.20
N PRO A 162 -19.70 -23.30 11.63
CA PRO A 162 -19.80 -22.49 10.41
C PRO A 162 -19.51 -21.02 10.74
N LEU A 163 -18.47 -20.47 10.12
CA LEU A 163 -17.97 -19.12 10.35
C LEU A 163 -18.05 -18.28 9.08
N ILE A 164 -18.29 -16.97 9.23
CA ILE A 164 -18.21 -16.02 8.10
C ILE A 164 -16.80 -16.08 7.50
N PRO A 165 -16.64 -16.28 6.18
CA PRO A 165 -15.34 -16.48 5.53
C PRO A 165 -14.61 -15.13 5.33
N THR A 166 -14.31 -14.44 6.42
CA THR A 166 -13.66 -13.11 6.43
C THR A 166 -12.28 -13.10 5.79
N GLN A 167 -11.52 -14.21 5.92
CA GLN A 167 -10.19 -14.33 5.36
C GLN A 167 -10.21 -14.40 3.82
N PRO A 168 -10.96 -15.32 3.16
CA PRO A 168 -11.06 -15.34 1.70
C PRO A 168 -11.66 -14.05 1.14
N LEU A 169 -12.69 -13.48 1.81
CA LEU A 169 -13.29 -12.22 1.42
C LEU A 169 -12.26 -11.09 1.47
N SER A 170 -11.49 -11.00 2.56
CA SER A 170 -10.41 -10.03 2.70
C SER A 170 -9.33 -10.21 1.65
N SER A 171 -8.99 -11.47 1.28
CA SER A 171 -8.04 -11.78 0.21
C SER A 171 -8.53 -11.27 -1.14
N ALA A 172 -9.77 -11.60 -1.50
CA ALA A 172 -10.39 -11.15 -2.75
C ALA A 172 -10.43 -9.61 -2.86
N LEU A 173 -10.82 -8.93 -1.77
CA LEU A 173 -10.82 -7.47 -1.70
C LEU A 173 -9.40 -6.87 -1.86
N ASN A 174 -8.37 -7.49 -1.30
CA ASN A 174 -6.98 -7.02 -1.49
C ASN A 174 -6.49 -7.25 -2.92
N PHE A 175 -6.82 -8.34 -3.58
CA PHE A 175 -6.50 -8.54 -5.00
C PHE A 175 -7.27 -7.54 -5.89
N LEU A 176 -8.55 -7.30 -5.63
CA LEU A 176 -9.31 -6.27 -6.32
C LEU A 176 -8.67 -4.89 -6.10
N HIS A 177 -8.30 -4.57 -4.88
CA HIS A 177 -7.61 -3.34 -4.52
C HIS A 177 -6.30 -3.17 -5.31
N PHE A 178 -5.48 -4.23 -5.43
CA PHE A 178 -4.30 -4.25 -6.28
C PHE A 178 -4.62 -3.85 -7.72
N PHE A 179 -5.62 -4.48 -8.36
CA PHE A 179 -6.00 -4.17 -9.73
C PHE A 179 -6.49 -2.73 -9.89
N VAL A 180 -7.32 -2.25 -8.96
CA VAL A 180 -7.81 -0.86 -8.94
C VAL A 180 -6.64 0.12 -8.84
N LEU A 181 -5.69 -0.12 -7.94
CA LEU A 181 -4.51 0.73 -7.79
C LEU A 181 -3.61 0.71 -9.02
N ILE A 182 -3.47 -0.43 -9.72
CA ILE A 182 -2.75 -0.49 -11.00
C ILE A 182 -3.44 0.38 -12.06
N MET A 183 -4.77 0.37 -12.12
CA MET A 183 -5.52 1.23 -13.05
C MET A 183 -5.36 2.71 -12.71
N ILE A 184 -5.43 3.07 -11.44
CA ILE A 184 -5.18 4.44 -10.97
C ILE A 184 -3.74 4.86 -11.30
N ALA A 185 -2.76 4.01 -11.01
CA ALA A 185 -1.34 4.30 -11.25
C ALA A 185 -0.96 4.52 -12.73
N LYS A 186 -1.77 3.99 -13.67
CA LYS A 186 -1.61 4.26 -15.11
C LYS A 186 -2.09 5.66 -15.51
N LYS A 187 -3.06 6.22 -14.78
CA LYS A 187 -3.71 7.50 -15.09
C LYS A 187 -3.19 8.64 -14.21
N SER A 188 -2.67 8.33 -13.04
CA SER A 188 -2.21 9.33 -12.08
C SER A 188 -0.94 10.03 -12.56
N LYS A 189 -0.96 11.37 -12.57
CA LYS A 189 0.20 12.23 -12.80
C LYS A 189 0.74 12.83 -11.51
N ALA A 190 -0.06 12.82 -10.44
CA ALA A 190 0.29 13.42 -9.16
C ALA A 190 1.05 12.43 -8.28
N LYS A 191 2.20 12.84 -7.74
CA LYS A 191 2.99 12.05 -6.80
C LYS A 191 2.28 11.93 -5.45
N GLY A 192 2.26 10.74 -4.87
CA GLY A 192 1.55 10.42 -3.62
C GLY A 192 0.07 10.04 -3.81
N GLN A 193 -0.49 10.22 -5.00
CA GLN A 193 -1.91 9.98 -5.25
C GLN A 193 -2.30 8.51 -5.14
N VAL A 194 -1.47 7.59 -5.65
CA VAL A 194 -1.72 6.15 -5.57
C VAL A 194 -1.65 5.67 -4.12
N ALA A 195 -0.71 6.20 -3.35
CA ALA A 195 -0.59 5.93 -1.91
C ALA A 195 -1.81 6.45 -1.13
N GLY A 196 -2.29 7.64 -1.47
CA GLY A 196 -3.52 8.19 -0.88
C GLY A 196 -4.74 7.31 -1.16
N PHE A 197 -4.93 6.83 -2.39
CA PHE A 197 -6.00 5.89 -2.73
C PHE A 197 -5.82 4.53 -2.04
N TYR A 198 -4.58 4.03 -1.91
CA TYR A 198 -4.32 2.82 -1.15
C TYR A 198 -4.80 2.97 0.30
N LEU A 199 -4.41 4.04 0.99
CA LEU A 199 -4.82 4.28 2.38
C LEU A 199 -6.35 4.41 2.49
N THR A 200 -6.99 5.15 1.60
CA THR A 200 -8.44 5.36 1.61
C THR A 200 -9.21 4.05 1.45
N PHE A 201 -8.91 3.28 0.42
CA PHE A 201 -9.64 2.04 0.15
C PHE A 201 -9.34 0.94 1.15
N TYR A 202 -8.06 0.80 1.56
CA TYR A 202 -7.68 -0.18 2.56
C TYR A 202 -8.35 0.09 3.91
N SER A 203 -8.32 1.34 4.37
CA SER A 203 -8.92 1.70 5.67
C SER A 203 -10.44 1.56 5.66
N ALA A 204 -11.13 1.94 4.57
CA ALA A 204 -12.56 1.72 4.42
C ALA A 204 -12.90 0.22 4.47
N GLY A 205 -12.20 -0.60 3.67
CA GLY A 205 -12.38 -2.05 3.66
C GLY A 205 -12.08 -2.68 5.03
N ARG A 206 -11.02 -2.21 5.70
CA ARG A 206 -10.63 -2.69 7.03
C ARG A 206 -11.67 -2.35 8.09
N PHE A 207 -12.22 -1.14 8.05
CA PHE A 207 -13.28 -0.70 8.96
C PHE A 207 -14.54 -1.55 8.82
N ILE A 208 -14.97 -1.82 7.58
CA ILE A 208 -16.17 -2.62 7.29
C ILE A 208 -15.95 -4.09 7.68
N LEU A 209 -14.80 -4.68 7.31
CA LEU A 209 -14.51 -6.08 7.61
C LEU A 209 -14.43 -6.38 9.11
N GLU A 210 -14.11 -5.39 9.93
CA GLU A 210 -14.03 -5.57 11.38
C GLU A 210 -15.36 -5.93 12.03
N PHE A 211 -16.50 -5.49 11.46
CA PHE A 211 -17.83 -5.85 11.95
C PHE A 211 -18.16 -7.34 11.79
N PHE A 212 -17.49 -8.03 10.89
CA PHE A 212 -17.71 -9.45 10.60
C PHE A 212 -16.72 -10.38 11.31
N ARG A 213 -15.79 -9.83 12.06
CA ARG A 213 -14.73 -10.61 12.72
C ARG A 213 -15.19 -11.17 14.04
N GLY A 214 -14.89 -12.46 14.26
CA GLY A 214 -15.22 -13.20 15.47
C GLY A 214 -14.09 -13.38 16.49
N ASP A 215 -12.85 -13.02 16.13
CA ASP A 215 -11.66 -13.13 17.00
C ASP A 215 -11.55 -11.89 17.92
N LEU A 216 -12.14 -11.95 19.10
CA LEU A 216 -12.47 -10.81 19.95
C LEU A 216 -11.33 -10.20 20.79
N GLU A 217 -10.13 -10.77 20.84
CA GLU A 217 -9.05 -10.38 21.77
C GLU A 217 -8.17 -9.18 21.31
N ARG A 218 -8.72 -8.20 20.59
CA ARG A 218 -7.90 -7.19 19.93
C ARG A 218 -7.84 -5.81 20.57
N GLY A 219 -8.42 -5.65 21.72
CA GLY A 219 -8.55 -4.36 22.39
C GLY A 219 -9.62 -3.47 21.72
N ALA A 220 -10.24 -2.63 22.53
CA ALA A 220 -11.27 -1.68 22.12
C ALA A 220 -10.94 -0.28 22.66
N ILE A 221 -11.31 0.75 21.93
CA ILE A 221 -11.24 2.15 22.32
C ILE A 221 -12.68 2.69 22.27
N GLY A 222 -13.34 2.71 23.42
CA GLY A 222 -14.76 3.00 23.47
C GLY A 222 -15.58 1.95 22.70
N PRO A 223 -16.53 2.32 21.82
CA PRO A 223 -17.37 1.38 21.07
C PRO A 223 -16.65 0.78 19.84
N LEU A 224 -15.44 1.23 19.52
CA LEU A 224 -14.71 0.82 18.33
C LEU A 224 -13.57 -0.13 18.70
N SER A 225 -13.27 -1.08 17.79
CA SER A 225 -12.03 -1.83 17.90
C SER A 225 -10.82 -0.92 17.64
N THR A 226 -9.66 -1.27 18.18
CA THR A 226 -8.40 -0.55 17.91
C THR A 226 -8.13 -0.44 16.40
N SER A 227 -8.49 -1.47 15.63
CA SER A 227 -8.35 -1.46 14.18
C SER A 227 -9.27 -0.46 13.48
N GLN A 228 -10.53 -0.34 13.94
CA GLN A 228 -11.49 0.63 13.41
C GLN A 228 -11.06 2.06 13.73
N PHE A 229 -10.60 2.29 14.97
CA PHE A 229 -10.09 3.59 15.38
C PHE A 229 -8.94 4.04 14.48
N ILE A 230 -7.92 3.20 14.28
CA ILE A 230 -6.79 3.50 13.39
C ILE A 230 -7.26 3.69 11.93
N ALA A 231 -8.22 2.88 11.47
CA ALA A 231 -8.73 2.96 10.11
C ALA A 231 -9.38 4.32 9.81
N ILE A 232 -10.10 4.94 10.77
CA ILE A 232 -10.68 6.28 10.60
C ILE A 232 -9.58 7.32 10.32
N PHE A 233 -8.51 7.33 11.11
CA PHE A 233 -7.40 8.27 10.88
C PHE A 233 -6.70 8.04 9.55
N LEU A 234 -6.43 6.77 9.19
CA LEU A 234 -5.80 6.45 7.91
C LEU A 234 -6.69 6.83 6.72
N PHE A 235 -8.02 6.71 6.86
CA PHE A 235 -8.98 7.14 5.85
C PHE A 235 -8.91 8.65 5.62
N ILE A 236 -8.93 9.44 6.70
CA ILE A 236 -8.82 10.90 6.62
C ILE A 236 -7.48 11.31 6.00
N ILE A 237 -6.38 10.71 6.44
CA ILE A 237 -5.04 10.95 5.89
C ILE A 237 -4.99 10.59 4.40
N GLY A 238 -5.56 9.45 4.02
CA GLY A 238 -5.63 9.01 2.62
C GLY A 238 -6.34 10.01 1.72
N ILE A 239 -7.54 10.47 2.14
CA ILE A 239 -8.29 11.50 1.42
C ILE A 239 -7.50 12.82 1.34
N ALA A 240 -6.90 13.26 2.44
CA ALA A 240 -6.09 14.47 2.46
C ALA A 240 -4.93 14.37 1.44
N ILE A 241 -4.21 13.25 1.41
CA ILE A 241 -3.13 13.02 0.44
C ILE A 241 -3.67 13.08 -1.00
N VAL A 242 -4.80 12.45 -1.31
CA VAL A 242 -5.41 12.49 -2.66
C VAL A 242 -5.76 13.91 -3.07
N ILE A 243 -6.36 14.69 -2.18
CA ILE A 243 -6.76 16.08 -2.46
C ILE A 243 -5.51 16.95 -2.66
N PHE A 244 -4.57 16.94 -1.72
CA PHE A 244 -3.39 17.80 -1.79
C PHE A 244 -2.47 17.45 -2.96
N SER A 245 -2.27 16.16 -3.26
CA SER A 245 -1.49 15.74 -4.42
C SER A 245 -2.16 16.16 -5.73
N GLY A 246 -3.49 16.06 -5.83
CA GLY A 246 -4.25 16.51 -6.99
C GLY A 246 -4.18 18.03 -7.20
N LEU A 247 -4.28 18.81 -6.11
CA LEU A 247 -4.14 20.26 -6.16
C LEU A 247 -2.71 20.68 -6.55
N ALA A 248 -1.70 20.01 -6.04
CA ALA A 248 -0.30 20.27 -6.40
C ALA A 248 -0.02 19.99 -7.88
N ALA A 249 -0.55 18.90 -8.41
CA ALA A 249 -0.42 18.57 -9.83
C ALA A 249 -1.10 19.63 -10.73
N ARG A 250 -2.33 20.04 -10.39
CA ARG A 250 -3.03 21.11 -11.14
C ARG A 250 -2.27 22.44 -11.15
N LYS A 251 -1.70 22.85 -10.01
CA LYS A 251 -0.88 24.06 -9.94
C LYS A 251 0.37 23.95 -10.82
N ALA A 252 1.02 22.78 -10.84
CA ALA A 252 2.19 22.55 -11.68
C ALA A 252 1.83 22.61 -13.18
N ASP A 253 0.70 21.99 -13.58
CA ASP A 253 0.22 22.03 -14.95
C ASP A 253 -0.13 23.48 -15.40
N THR A 254 -0.82 24.27 -14.54
CA THR A 254 -1.14 25.67 -14.82
C THR A 254 0.12 26.54 -14.94
N ALA A 255 1.12 26.31 -14.06
CA ALA A 255 2.37 27.04 -14.14
C ALA A 255 3.18 26.70 -15.40
N ALA A 256 3.17 25.42 -15.83
CA ALA A 256 3.83 24.99 -17.06
C ALA A 256 3.18 25.62 -18.29
N GLN A 257 1.84 25.68 -18.36
CA GLN A 257 1.11 26.33 -19.44
C GLN A 257 1.39 27.83 -19.53
N ALA A 258 1.45 28.53 -18.37
CA ALA A 258 1.78 29.95 -18.35
C ALA A 258 3.20 30.24 -18.87
N VAL A 259 4.17 29.37 -18.58
CA VAL A 259 5.54 29.49 -19.10
C VAL A 259 5.59 29.22 -20.62
N GLU A 260 4.83 28.23 -21.11
CA GLU A 260 4.74 27.96 -22.56
C GLU A 260 4.10 29.14 -23.31
N GLU A 261 3.08 29.77 -22.75
CA GLU A 261 2.40 30.94 -23.34
C GLU A 261 3.32 32.17 -23.36
N ASP A 262 4.09 32.41 -22.29
CA ASP A 262 5.06 33.52 -22.21
C ASP A 262 6.24 33.32 -23.18
N THR A 263 6.71 32.07 -23.35
CA THR A 263 7.77 31.76 -24.34
C THR A 263 7.29 31.87 -25.77
N ALA A 264 6.03 31.54 -26.05
CA ALA A 264 5.43 31.67 -27.40
C ALA A 264 5.26 33.15 -27.78
N VAL A 265 4.96 34.04 -26.81
CA VAL A 265 4.83 35.49 -27.06
C VAL A 265 6.19 36.18 -27.25
N THR A 266 7.26 35.62 -26.64
CA THR A 266 8.61 36.20 -26.69
C THR A 266 9.47 35.67 -27.84
N ASP A 267 8.99 34.74 -28.67
CA ASP A 267 9.72 34.22 -29.82
C ASP A 267 9.70 35.24 -30.97
N PRO A 268 10.86 35.83 -31.37
CA PRO A 268 10.91 36.84 -32.44
C PRO A 268 10.35 36.34 -33.78
N ALA A 269 10.46 35.04 -34.06
CA ALA A 269 9.95 34.43 -35.31
C ALA A 269 8.41 34.43 -35.38
N SER A 270 7.71 34.32 -34.21
CA SER A 270 6.23 34.38 -34.17
C SER A 270 5.69 35.80 -34.37
N ASN A 271 6.45 36.81 -33.99
CA ASN A 271 6.08 38.23 -34.22
C ASN A 271 6.28 38.63 -35.67
N GLU A 272 7.31 38.13 -36.37
CA GLU A 272 7.51 38.39 -37.82
C GLU A 272 6.39 37.76 -38.67
N GLU A 273 5.92 36.55 -38.34
CA GLU A 273 4.79 35.91 -39.04
C GLU A 273 3.46 36.64 -38.80
N LEU A 274 3.24 37.20 -37.62
CA LEU A 274 2.04 37.99 -37.31
C LEU A 274 2.06 39.35 -38.02
N GLU A 275 3.20 40.04 -38.07
CA GLU A 275 3.37 41.27 -38.83
C GLU A 275 3.21 41.05 -40.35
N GLU A 276 3.77 39.97 -40.91
CA GLU A 276 3.54 39.64 -42.32
C GLU A 276 2.07 39.32 -42.66
N GLN A 277 1.32 38.72 -41.72
CA GLN A 277 -0.11 38.44 -41.88
C GLN A 277 -0.97 39.68 -41.77
N GLU A 278 -0.60 40.66 -40.92
CA GLU A 278 -1.29 41.96 -40.83
C GLU A 278 -1.03 42.82 -42.06
N ILE A 279 0.20 42.89 -42.58
CA ILE A 279 0.55 43.60 -43.80
C ILE A 279 -0.21 43.01 -45.00
N LYS A 280 -0.28 41.68 -45.16
CA LYS A 280 -1.08 41.03 -46.21
C LYS A 280 -2.57 41.29 -46.13
N LYS A 281 -3.11 41.54 -44.92
CA LYS A 281 -4.53 41.88 -44.73
C LYS A 281 -4.84 43.35 -45.03
N GLU A 282 -3.88 44.25 -44.85
CA GLU A 282 -4.02 45.67 -45.25
C GLU A 282 -3.95 45.84 -46.78
N ASP A 283 -2.99 45.19 -47.44
CA ASP A 283 -2.86 45.21 -48.91
C ASP A 283 -4.11 44.65 -49.65
N THR A 284 -4.77 43.64 -49.05
CA THR A 284 -6.02 43.09 -49.64
C THR A 284 -7.24 43.98 -49.40
N LYS A 285 -7.18 44.96 -48.49
CA LYS A 285 -8.28 45.92 -48.27
C LYS A 285 -8.17 47.14 -49.15
N GLU A 286 -6.98 47.57 -49.56
CA GLU A 286 -6.79 48.68 -50.48
C GLU A 286 -7.19 48.34 -51.92
N ASP A 287 -7.01 47.09 -52.38
CA ASP A 287 -7.41 46.61 -53.73
C ASP A 287 -8.92 46.36 -53.88
N SER A 288 -9.74 46.51 -52.84
CA SER A 288 -11.19 46.29 -52.84
C SER A 288 -12.05 47.56 -52.66
N ALA A 289 -11.50 48.77 -52.79
CA ALA A 289 -12.28 49.99 -52.78
C ALA A 289 -12.69 50.39 -54.22
N PRO A 290 -13.99 50.70 -54.48
CA PRO A 290 -14.55 50.99 -55.76
C PRO A 290 -14.15 52.36 -56.37
#